data_27cfcab3628adca719d075d2a8cd2648
#
_entry.id   27cfcab3628adca719d075d2a8cd2648
#
_cell.length_a   1.000
_cell.length_b   1.000
_cell.length_c   1.000
_cell.angle_alpha   90.00
_cell.angle_beta   90.00
_cell.angle_gamma   90.00
#
_symmetry.space_group_name_H-M   'P 1'
#
loop_
_entity.id
_entity.type
_entity.pdbx_description
1 polymer ?
#
loop_
_entity_poly.entity_id
_entity_poly.type
_entity_poly.pdbx_seq_one_letter_code
_entity_poly.pdbx_strand_id
1 'polypeptide(L)'
;MTLSPFAGKPAPAELLVDIPRLVTAYYTGQPDASISTQRVAFGTSGHRGSSFDLSFNEWHVLAISQAICLYREAQGITGPLFVGIDTHALSTPAGASALEVLAANGVTVMIAEGDEYTPTPAVSHAILCYNRGRTSGLADGIVITPSHNPPQSGGYKYNPTNGGPADTHITKWIEAKANELLANKLAGVKRISYEQALKASTTHRHDYLNTYVADLINVIDFDAIRDAKLRLGVDPLGGAGVRYWSAIAEHYRLDLEVVNKQVDSTFRFMTVDWDGQIRMDPSSSHAMQGLIGLKERFDVAFACDPDHDRHGIVTPSGGLLAPNNYLAVSIDYLFQNRPQWRADAAVGKTVVSSGLIDRVAKRLGRRLYEVPVGFKWFADGLFDGSLGFGGEESAGASFLRKDGGVWSTDKDGLIPALLAAEMTARTGRDPSQAYRALTDELGEPFSVRVDAKANPEQKALLSKLAPEQVTSTELAGERIKSILSHAPGNDQAIGGLKVMTENGWFAARPSGTEDIYKIYAESFLGDDHLKQLVAEAQTLVDGAISTK
;
A
#
# COMPACT_ATOMS: atom_id res chain seq x y z
N MET A 1 10.19 -21.01 2.96
CA MET A 1 9.52 -21.03 4.30
C MET A 1 8.47 -22.12 4.32
N THR A 2 8.22 -22.75 5.49
CA THR A 2 7.24 -23.85 5.60
C THR A 2 5.85 -23.25 5.75
N LEU A 3 4.89 -23.74 4.96
CA LEU A 3 3.48 -23.33 5.07
C LEU A 3 2.93 -23.70 6.45
N SER A 4 2.23 -22.77 7.10
CA SER A 4 1.58 -23.01 8.39
C SER A 4 0.49 -24.09 8.30
N PRO A 5 0.33 -24.98 9.29
CA PRO A 5 -0.76 -25.95 9.32
C PRO A 5 -2.16 -25.29 9.45
N PHE A 6 -2.22 -24.04 9.85
CA PHE A 6 -3.44 -23.24 9.97
C PHE A 6 -3.73 -22.38 8.72
N ALA A 7 -2.81 -22.33 7.74
CA ALA A 7 -3.00 -21.51 6.54
C ALA A 7 -4.34 -21.79 5.84
N GLY A 8 -5.11 -20.74 5.59
CA GLY A 8 -6.43 -20.80 4.96
C GLY A 8 -7.56 -21.33 5.87
N LYS A 9 -7.31 -21.55 7.16
CA LYS A 9 -8.30 -22.00 8.15
C LYS A 9 -8.67 -20.87 9.11
N PRO A 10 -9.86 -20.91 9.73
CA PRO A 10 -10.22 -19.97 10.80
C PRO A 10 -9.17 -19.94 11.90
N ALA A 11 -8.88 -18.74 12.41
CA ALA A 11 -7.89 -18.55 13.45
C ALA A 11 -8.33 -19.22 14.77
N PRO A 12 -7.53 -20.12 15.35
CA PRO A 12 -7.82 -20.69 16.67
C PRO A 12 -7.66 -19.63 17.77
N ALA A 13 -8.35 -19.82 18.89
CA ALA A 13 -8.44 -18.82 19.96
C ALA A 13 -7.07 -18.41 20.54
N GLU A 14 -6.11 -19.29 20.55
CA GLU A 14 -4.73 -19.05 21.01
C GLU A 14 -3.91 -18.11 20.13
N LEU A 15 -4.33 -17.88 18.89
CA LEU A 15 -3.70 -16.90 17.99
C LEU A 15 -4.29 -15.50 18.15
N LEU A 16 -5.40 -15.37 18.85
CA LEU A 16 -6.04 -14.05 19.01
C LEU A 16 -5.23 -13.19 19.98
N VAL A 17 -5.01 -11.94 19.57
CA VAL A 17 -4.30 -10.97 20.40
C VAL A 17 -5.11 -10.59 21.65
N ASP A 18 -4.45 -10.54 22.80
CA ASP A 18 -5.01 -9.99 24.04
C ASP A 18 -5.00 -8.45 23.99
N ILE A 19 -6.11 -7.86 23.55
CA ILE A 19 -6.24 -6.41 23.36
C ILE A 19 -5.99 -5.62 24.66
N PRO A 20 -6.57 -5.97 25.83
CA PRO A 20 -6.29 -5.28 27.07
C PRO A 20 -4.79 -5.25 27.41
N ARG A 21 -4.10 -6.37 27.25
CA ARG A 21 -2.66 -6.49 27.47
C ARG A 21 -1.86 -5.63 26.47
N LEU A 22 -2.26 -5.64 25.20
CA LEU A 22 -1.61 -4.87 24.14
C LEU A 22 -1.71 -3.36 24.41
N VAL A 23 -2.92 -2.87 24.75
CA VAL A 23 -3.15 -1.46 25.06
C VAL A 23 -2.45 -1.06 26.37
N THR A 24 -2.40 -1.95 27.38
CA THR A 24 -1.61 -1.70 28.59
C THR A 24 -0.13 -1.54 28.24
N ALA A 25 0.44 -2.43 27.40
CA ALA A 25 1.83 -2.34 26.97
C ALA A 25 2.11 -1.05 26.19
N TYR A 26 1.13 -0.56 25.41
CA TYR A 26 1.24 0.72 24.69
C TYR A 26 1.52 1.90 25.62
N TYR A 27 0.79 1.99 26.74
CA TYR A 27 0.93 3.10 27.69
C TYR A 27 2.06 2.92 28.70
N THR A 28 2.41 1.67 29.05
CA THR A 28 3.39 1.38 30.11
C THR A 28 4.80 1.07 29.58
N GLY A 29 4.91 0.72 28.31
CA GLY A 29 6.19 0.40 27.67
C GLY A 29 7.05 1.65 27.46
N GLN A 30 8.34 1.55 27.79
CA GLN A 30 9.32 2.60 27.53
C GLN A 30 10.42 2.04 26.64
N PRO A 31 10.56 2.52 25.38
CA PRO A 31 11.60 2.04 24.49
C PRO A 31 12.98 2.51 24.92
N ASP A 32 13.98 1.65 24.72
CA ASP A 32 15.38 2.01 24.88
C ASP A 32 15.94 2.48 23.52
N ALA A 33 16.20 3.77 23.40
CA ALA A 33 16.73 4.36 22.18
C ALA A 33 18.15 3.87 21.79
N SER A 34 18.85 3.15 22.70
CA SER A 34 20.13 2.49 22.36
C SER A 34 19.93 1.21 21.53
N ILE A 35 18.74 0.60 21.63
CA ILE A 35 18.37 -0.63 20.91
C ILE A 35 17.76 -0.25 19.55
N SER A 36 18.39 -0.67 18.47
CA SER A 36 17.97 -0.29 17.11
C SER A 36 16.54 -0.67 16.75
N THR A 37 16.05 -1.84 17.22
CA THR A 37 14.70 -2.33 16.98
C THR A 37 13.62 -1.60 17.77
N GLN A 38 14.01 -0.79 18.76
CA GLN A 38 13.12 0.02 19.59
C GLN A 38 13.15 1.51 19.20
N ARG A 39 13.81 1.85 18.10
CA ARG A 39 13.82 3.21 17.55
C ARG A 39 12.67 3.44 16.59
N VAL A 40 12.36 4.71 16.36
CA VAL A 40 11.56 5.09 15.21
C VAL A 40 12.34 4.76 13.94
N ALA A 41 11.71 3.99 13.05
CA ALA A 41 12.25 3.67 11.73
C ALA A 41 11.12 3.74 10.71
N PHE A 42 11.22 4.71 9.77
CA PHE A 42 10.28 4.80 8.67
C PHE A 42 10.72 3.83 7.57
N GLY A 43 9.93 2.77 7.38
CA GLY A 43 10.07 1.86 6.26
C GLY A 43 9.58 2.46 4.94
N THR A 44 9.16 1.63 4.00
CA THR A 44 8.60 2.07 2.72
C THR A 44 7.33 2.92 2.89
N SER A 45 6.57 2.66 3.96
CA SER A 45 5.30 3.34 4.23
C SER A 45 5.07 3.47 5.73
N GLY A 46 5.69 4.48 6.35
CA GLY A 46 5.53 4.82 7.76
C GLY A 46 6.37 3.98 8.73
N HIS A 47 6.28 4.36 10.01
CA HIS A 47 6.84 3.60 11.13
C HIS A 47 5.82 2.54 11.58
N ARG A 48 6.26 1.29 11.78
CA ARG A 48 5.40 0.17 12.21
C ARG A 48 6.10 -0.66 13.26
N GLY A 49 5.33 -1.27 14.16
CA GLY A 49 5.84 -2.14 15.19
C GLY A 49 4.75 -2.68 16.09
N SER A 50 5.13 -3.25 17.23
CA SER A 50 4.22 -3.74 18.27
C SER A 50 4.60 -3.20 19.64
N SER A 51 3.60 -2.98 20.50
CA SER A 51 3.84 -2.60 21.88
C SER A 51 4.47 -3.72 22.71
N PHE A 52 4.25 -4.97 22.31
CA PHE A 52 4.89 -6.13 22.96
C PHE A 52 6.41 -6.16 22.75
N ASP A 53 6.88 -5.63 21.62
CA ASP A 53 8.31 -5.58 21.26
C ASP A 53 8.96 -4.23 21.58
N LEU A 54 8.24 -3.31 22.23
CA LEU A 54 8.65 -1.93 22.46
C LEU A 54 9.07 -1.19 21.18
N SER A 55 8.48 -1.58 20.02
CA SER A 55 8.78 -0.99 18.72
C SER A 55 7.66 -0.08 18.22
N PHE A 56 6.48 -0.07 18.88
CA PHE A 56 5.39 0.88 18.66
C PHE A 56 4.58 1.06 19.95
N ASN A 57 4.75 2.18 20.60
CA ASN A 57 4.00 2.52 21.82
C ASN A 57 3.80 4.04 21.93
N GLU A 58 3.22 4.50 23.03
CA GLU A 58 2.92 5.93 23.25
C GLU A 58 4.15 6.82 23.05
N TRP A 59 5.33 6.42 23.53
CA TRP A 59 6.56 7.19 23.37
C TRP A 59 6.91 7.47 21.91
N HIS A 60 6.77 6.46 21.05
CA HIS A 60 7.00 6.62 19.61
C HIS A 60 6.01 7.60 19.00
N VAL A 61 4.72 7.46 19.33
CA VAL A 61 3.66 8.34 18.80
C VAL A 61 3.86 9.78 19.24
N LEU A 62 4.19 10.02 20.52
CA LEU A 62 4.48 11.34 21.05
C LEU A 62 5.69 11.98 20.35
N ALA A 63 6.78 11.20 20.19
CA ALA A 63 8.00 11.66 19.53
C ALA A 63 7.78 11.98 18.05
N ILE A 64 7.09 11.10 17.31
CA ILE A 64 6.80 11.29 15.87
C ILE A 64 5.87 12.50 15.69
N SER A 65 4.82 12.63 16.50
CA SER A 65 3.88 13.74 16.40
C SER A 65 4.56 15.09 16.66
N GLN A 66 5.43 15.16 17.68
CA GLN A 66 6.23 16.37 17.95
C GLN A 66 7.23 16.66 16.81
N ALA A 67 7.89 15.62 16.27
CA ALA A 67 8.80 15.77 15.14
C ALA A 67 8.06 16.32 13.90
N ILE A 68 6.83 15.87 13.63
CA ILE A 68 5.99 16.40 12.55
C ILE A 68 5.62 17.87 12.80
N CYS A 69 5.26 18.25 14.02
CA CYS A 69 5.01 19.66 14.36
C CYS A 69 6.24 20.54 14.06
N LEU A 70 7.43 20.08 14.44
CA LEU A 70 8.69 20.79 14.16
C LEU A 70 9.02 20.81 12.66
N TYR A 71 8.75 19.74 11.94
CA TYR A 71 8.91 19.68 10.49
C TYR A 71 7.99 20.70 9.79
N ARG A 72 6.71 20.73 10.17
CA ARG A 72 5.73 21.69 9.63
C ARG A 72 6.19 23.13 9.86
N GLU A 73 6.66 23.46 11.07
CA GLU A 73 7.22 24.77 11.39
C GLU A 73 8.41 25.12 10.49
N ALA A 74 9.37 24.18 10.36
CA ALA A 74 10.57 24.36 9.54
C ALA A 74 10.26 24.52 8.03
N GLN A 75 9.15 23.92 7.55
CA GLN A 75 8.73 24.00 6.15
C GLN A 75 7.65 25.09 5.91
N GLY A 76 7.23 25.81 6.94
CA GLY A 76 6.18 26.83 6.82
C GLY A 76 4.80 26.26 6.43
N ILE A 77 4.50 25.01 6.83
CA ILE A 77 3.21 24.36 6.60
C ILE A 77 2.22 24.86 7.65
N THR A 78 1.26 25.70 7.26
CA THR A 78 0.34 26.39 8.15
C THR A 78 -1.13 26.00 7.96
N GLY A 79 -1.45 25.20 6.95
CA GLY A 79 -2.80 24.68 6.72
C GLY A 79 -3.21 23.62 7.73
N PRO A 80 -4.43 23.08 7.65
CA PRO A 80 -4.89 22.03 8.53
C PRO A 80 -4.14 20.71 8.30
N LEU A 81 -4.05 19.92 9.36
CA LEU A 81 -3.52 18.56 9.30
C LEU A 81 -4.70 17.58 9.41
N PHE A 82 -4.89 16.77 8.36
CA PHE A 82 -5.92 15.73 8.31
C PHE A 82 -5.44 14.46 9.00
N VAL A 83 -6.27 13.86 9.88
CA VAL A 83 -5.92 12.64 10.63
C VAL A 83 -6.91 11.54 10.32
N GLY A 84 -6.39 10.41 9.84
CA GLY A 84 -7.14 9.16 9.70
C GLY A 84 -6.59 8.08 10.62
N ILE A 85 -7.47 7.19 11.09
CA ILE A 85 -7.12 6.00 11.86
C ILE A 85 -7.81 4.78 11.26
N ASP A 86 -7.15 3.62 11.29
CA ASP A 86 -7.75 2.34 10.92
C ASP A 86 -8.32 1.58 12.13
N THR A 87 -8.71 0.33 11.93
CA THR A 87 -9.41 -0.52 12.92
C THR A 87 -8.48 -1.35 13.80
N HIS A 88 -7.16 -1.25 13.66
CA HIS A 88 -6.23 -1.92 14.56
C HIS A 88 -6.34 -1.41 15.99
N ALA A 89 -6.12 -2.30 16.95
CA ALA A 89 -6.28 -2.00 18.37
C ALA A 89 -5.43 -0.82 18.86
N LEU A 90 -4.24 -0.63 18.30
CA LEU A 90 -3.33 0.46 18.67
C LEU A 90 -3.65 1.78 17.97
N SER A 91 -4.50 1.79 16.93
CA SER A 91 -4.76 3.01 16.14
C SER A 91 -5.55 4.05 16.95
N THR A 92 -6.55 3.64 17.72
CA THR A 92 -7.33 4.56 18.57
C THR A 92 -6.47 5.22 19.67
N PRO A 93 -5.72 4.46 20.51
CA PRO A 93 -4.86 5.09 21.52
C PRO A 93 -3.75 5.94 20.90
N ALA A 94 -3.20 5.54 19.76
CA ALA A 94 -2.20 6.33 19.02
C ALA A 94 -2.80 7.64 18.47
N GLY A 95 -4.04 7.60 17.97
CA GLY A 95 -4.78 8.79 17.53
C GLY A 95 -5.00 9.78 18.67
N ALA A 96 -5.36 9.28 19.87
CA ALA A 96 -5.51 10.11 21.06
C ALA A 96 -4.17 10.78 21.45
N SER A 97 -3.10 10.00 21.57
CA SER A 97 -1.76 10.53 21.92
C SER A 97 -1.24 11.52 20.87
N ALA A 98 -1.49 11.28 19.59
CA ALA A 98 -1.12 12.22 18.52
C ALA A 98 -1.87 13.54 18.64
N LEU A 99 -3.20 13.49 18.87
CA LEU A 99 -4.02 14.70 19.00
C LEU A 99 -3.59 15.57 20.17
N GLU A 100 -3.21 14.97 21.31
CA GLU A 100 -2.70 15.68 22.48
C GLU A 100 -1.46 16.52 22.18
N VAL A 101 -0.54 15.99 21.36
CA VAL A 101 0.67 16.70 20.94
C VAL A 101 0.35 17.75 19.88
N LEU A 102 -0.45 17.41 18.87
CA LEU A 102 -0.81 18.34 17.80
C LEU A 102 -1.55 19.57 18.35
N ALA A 103 -2.53 19.37 19.21
CA ALA A 103 -3.27 20.46 19.85
C ALA A 103 -2.38 21.32 20.75
N ALA A 104 -1.47 20.70 21.53
CA ALA A 104 -0.51 21.42 22.37
C ALA A 104 0.47 22.29 21.58
N ASN A 105 0.73 21.95 20.31
CA ASN A 105 1.56 22.73 19.39
C ASN A 105 0.74 23.73 18.55
N GLY A 106 -0.57 23.87 18.78
CA GLY A 106 -1.42 24.80 18.07
C GLY A 106 -1.70 24.43 16.61
N VAL A 107 -1.51 23.17 16.25
CA VAL A 107 -1.81 22.68 14.90
C VAL A 107 -3.33 22.60 14.72
N THR A 108 -3.84 23.17 13.63
CA THR A 108 -5.24 22.96 13.21
C THR A 108 -5.40 21.52 12.72
N VAL A 109 -6.20 20.72 13.42
CA VAL A 109 -6.37 19.29 13.16
C VAL A 109 -7.78 19.01 12.67
N MET A 110 -7.90 18.19 11.62
CA MET A 110 -9.16 17.67 11.09
C MET A 110 -9.28 16.19 11.44
N ILE A 111 -10.12 15.84 12.41
CA ILE A 111 -10.45 14.46 12.77
C ILE A 111 -11.81 14.06 12.21
N ALA A 112 -12.08 12.76 12.08
CA ALA A 112 -13.32 12.28 11.50
C ALA A 112 -14.55 12.70 12.34
N GLU A 113 -15.67 12.98 11.67
CA GLU A 113 -16.98 13.12 12.33
C GLU A 113 -17.39 11.80 12.96
N GLY A 114 -18.06 11.84 14.12
CA GLY A 114 -18.58 10.65 14.79
C GLY A 114 -17.55 9.65 15.27
N ASP A 115 -16.26 10.07 15.40
CA ASP A 115 -15.14 9.22 15.81
C ASP A 115 -14.95 7.98 14.90
N GLU A 116 -15.20 8.16 13.61
CA GLU A 116 -15.15 7.09 12.61
C GLU A 116 -13.72 6.77 12.17
N TYR A 117 -13.54 5.53 11.70
CA TYR A 117 -12.33 5.13 11.02
C TYR A 117 -12.25 5.77 9.63
N THR A 118 -11.02 6.06 9.19
CA THR A 118 -10.79 6.77 7.91
C THR A 118 -9.76 6.04 7.05
N PRO A 119 -10.14 5.58 5.86
CA PRO A 119 -9.22 5.01 4.88
C PRO A 119 -8.05 5.94 4.51
N THR A 120 -6.87 5.36 4.27
CA THR A 120 -5.69 6.09 3.77
C THR A 120 -6.03 6.97 2.55
N PRO A 121 -6.72 6.46 1.50
CA PRO A 121 -7.06 7.28 0.34
C PRO A 121 -8.01 8.44 0.65
N ALA A 122 -8.87 8.31 1.66
CA ALA A 122 -9.75 9.41 2.04
C ALA A 122 -8.98 10.58 2.68
N VAL A 123 -7.89 10.31 3.39
CA VAL A 123 -6.99 11.36 3.91
C VAL A 123 -6.24 12.02 2.75
N SER A 124 -5.66 11.26 1.84
CA SER A 124 -5.00 11.79 0.63
C SER A 124 -5.96 12.68 -0.18
N HIS A 125 -7.17 12.20 -0.43
CA HIS A 125 -8.21 12.94 -1.14
C HIS A 125 -8.58 14.26 -0.41
N ALA A 126 -8.74 14.24 0.92
CA ALA A 126 -9.05 15.44 1.69
C ALA A 126 -7.94 16.49 1.60
N ILE A 127 -6.67 16.08 1.69
CA ILE A 127 -5.50 16.96 1.51
C ILE A 127 -5.55 17.62 0.12
N LEU A 128 -5.71 16.81 -0.92
CA LEU A 128 -5.72 17.29 -2.31
C LEU A 128 -6.90 18.22 -2.61
N CYS A 129 -8.10 17.87 -2.09
CA CYS A 129 -9.28 18.72 -2.23
C CYS A 129 -9.11 20.06 -1.53
N TYR A 130 -8.54 20.07 -0.33
CA TYR A 130 -8.26 21.30 0.40
C TYR A 130 -7.21 22.15 -0.33
N ASN A 131 -6.13 21.52 -0.83
CA ASN A 131 -5.01 22.21 -1.46
C ASN A 131 -5.30 22.70 -2.89
N ARG A 132 -6.38 22.25 -3.51
CA ARG A 132 -6.72 22.60 -4.89
C ARG A 132 -6.82 24.12 -5.08
N GLY A 133 -5.98 24.67 -5.97
CA GLY A 133 -5.92 26.10 -6.29
C GLY A 133 -5.26 26.96 -5.20
N ARG A 134 -4.69 26.36 -4.14
CA ARG A 134 -3.96 27.08 -3.09
C ARG A 134 -2.46 27.07 -3.36
N THR A 135 -1.78 28.15 -3.03
CA THR A 135 -0.32 28.30 -3.09
C THR A 135 0.31 28.53 -1.72
N SER A 136 -0.52 28.71 -0.68
CA SER A 136 -0.09 28.90 0.71
C SER A 136 -1.15 28.34 1.66
N GLY A 137 -0.77 28.14 2.94
CA GLY A 137 -1.66 27.54 3.92
C GLY A 137 -2.05 26.11 3.52
N LEU A 138 -1.13 25.35 2.92
CA LEU A 138 -1.39 24.02 2.41
C LEU A 138 -1.58 23.03 3.56
N ALA A 139 -2.52 22.12 3.38
CA ALA A 139 -2.81 21.01 4.26
C ALA A 139 -1.85 19.85 4.02
N ASP A 140 -1.65 19.04 5.05
CA ASP A 140 -0.96 17.76 5.08
C ASP A 140 -1.74 16.76 5.94
N GLY A 141 -1.21 15.55 6.20
CA GLY A 141 -1.96 14.56 6.96
C GLY A 141 -1.13 13.50 7.64
N ILE A 142 -1.80 12.80 8.54
CA ILE A 142 -1.31 11.63 9.27
C ILE A 142 -2.32 10.51 9.08
N VAL A 143 -1.81 9.30 8.81
CA VAL A 143 -2.64 8.09 8.84
C VAL A 143 -2.05 7.10 9.85
N ILE A 144 -2.83 6.77 10.85
CA ILE A 144 -2.43 5.84 11.92
C ILE A 144 -2.95 4.45 11.57
N THR A 145 -2.06 3.62 11.05
CA THR A 145 -2.35 2.31 10.50
C THR A 145 -1.08 1.49 10.30
N PRO A 146 -1.09 0.19 10.62
CA PRO A 146 -0.06 -0.76 10.18
C PRO A 146 -0.42 -1.45 8.85
N SER A 147 -1.46 -0.99 8.11
CA SER A 147 -1.99 -1.60 6.88
C SER A 147 -2.51 -3.04 7.16
N HIS A 148 -2.07 -4.04 6.40
CA HIS A 148 -2.47 -5.45 6.53
C HIS A 148 -1.67 -6.27 7.56
N ASN A 149 -0.85 -5.61 8.38
CA ASN A 149 -0.04 -6.29 9.40
C ASN A 149 -0.92 -6.98 10.46
N PRO A 150 -0.37 -7.97 11.22
CA PRO A 150 -1.12 -8.66 12.26
C PRO A 150 -1.79 -7.75 13.29
N PRO A 151 -2.84 -8.23 14.00
CA PRO A 151 -3.65 -7.44 14.93
C PRO A 151 -2.91 -6.70 16.04
N GLN A 152 -1.74 -7.24 16.48
CA GLN A 152 -0.89 -6.63 17.51
C GLN A 152 -0.04 -5.47 17.00
N SER A 153 -0.06 -5.19 15.71
CA SER A 153 0.73 -4.12 15.10
C SER A 153 0.08 -2.76 15.26
N GLY A 154 0.90 -1.73 15.34
CA GLY A 154 0.54 -0.34 15.14
C GLY A 154 1.40 0.30 14.07
N GLY A 155 0.95 1.42 13.51
CA GLY A 155 1.69 2.13 12.50
C GLY A 155 1.34 3.61 12.43
N TYR A 156 2.26 4.40 11.87
CA TYR A 156 2.13 5.86 11.79
C TYR A 156 2.75 6.34 10.47
N LYS A 157 1.92 6.89 9.58
CA LYS A 157 2.30 7.42 8.28
C LYS A 157 2.15 8.96 8.27
N TYR A 158 2.98 9.64 7.49
CA TYR A 158 2.84 11.06 7.21
C TYR A 158 2.69 11.30 5.71
N ASN A 159 1.69 12.09 5.34
CA ASN A 159 1.39 12.50 3.98
C ASN A 159 1.61 14.03 3.87
N PRO A 160 2.65 14.49 3.16
CA PRO A 160 2.91 15.90 2.94
C PRO A 160 1.85 16.57 2.06
N THR A 161 2.08 17.82 1.71
CA THR A 161 1.09 18.68 1.02
C THR A 161 0.69 18.20 -0.38
N ASN A 162 1.43 17.28 -0.99
CA ASN A 162 1.04 16.61 -2.24
C ASN A 162 0.05 15.44 -2.01
N GLY A 163 -0.29 15.11 -0.76
CA GLY A 163 -1.26 14.08 -0.39
C GLY A 163 -0.75 12.64 -0.45
N GLY A 164 0.41 12.39 -1.01
CA GLY A 164 1.01 11.05 -1.15
C GLY A 164 1.87 10.62 0.03
N PRO A 165 2.48 9.43 -0.02
CA PRO A 165 3.43 9.01 1.01
C PRO A 165 4.66 9.92 1.01
N ALA A 166 5.13 10.29 2.21
CA ALA A 166 6.28 11.16 2.37
C ALA A 166 7.56 10.59 1.73
N ASP A 167 8.30 11.42 1.00
CA ASP A 167 9.56 11.02 0.42
C ASP A 167 10.66 10.80 1.47
N THR A 168 11.73 10.13 1.06
CA THR A 168 12.81 9.68 1.95
C THR A 168 13.46 10.82 2.73
N HIS A 169 13.66 12.00 2.12
CA HIS A 169 14.24 13.13 2.82
C HIS A 169 13.35 13.64 3.96
N ILE A 170 12.02 13.60 3.78
CA ILE A 170 11.04 13.97 4.81
C ILE A 170 11.03 12.94 5.93
N THR A 171 10.88 11.65 5.57
CA THR A 171 10.82 10.58 6.55
C THR A 171 12.10 10.48 7.37
N LYS A 172 13.27 10.65 6.75
CA LYS A 172 14.56 10.68 7.46
C LYS A 172 14.71 11.86 8.40
N TRP A 173 14.20 13.02 8.04
CA TRP A 173 14.20 14.19 8.93
C TRP A 173 13.32 13.94 10.17
N ILE A 174 12.08 13.45 9.96
CA ILE A 174 11.14 13.13 11.03
C ILE A 174 11.71 12.01 11.93
N GLU A 175 12.24 10.95 11.32
CA GLU A 175 12.89 9.82 12.02
C GLU A 175 14.04 10.29 12.93
N ALA A 176 14.93 11.10 12.40
CA ALA A 176 16.08 11.62 13.16
C ALA A 176 15.62 12.47 14.35
N LYS A 177 14.65 13.37 14.12
CA LYS A 177 14.13 14.24 15.19
C LYS A 177 13.32 13.45 16.23
N ALA A 178 12.52 12.49 15.83
CA ALA A 178 11.78 11.61 16.74
C ALA A 178 12.74 10.77 17.62
N ASN A 179 13.80 10.23 17.03
CA ASN A 179 14.82 9.47 17.78
C ASN A 179 15.64 10.35 18.73
N GLU A 180 15.89 11.62 18.39
CA GLU A 180 16.48 12.59 19.31
C GLU A 180 15.57 12.80 20.53
N LEU A 181 14.26 12.98 20.31
CA LEU A 181 13.28 13.14 21.39
C LEU A 181 13.19 11.89 22.28
N LEU A 182 13.21 10.69 21.67
CA LEU A 182 13.22 9.42 22.44
C LEU A 182 14.49 9.30 23.29
N ALA A 183 15.67 9.57 22.73
CA ALA A 183 16.94 9.52 23.47
C ALA A 183 16.96 10.51 24.64
N ASN A 184 16.29 11.65 24.50
CA ASN A 184 16.14 12.67 25.53
C ASN A 184 14.90 12.46 26.42
N LYS A 185 14.34 11.24 26.47
CA LYS A 185 13.19 10.88 27.30
C LYS A 185 11.99 11.81 27.12
N LEU A 186 11.70 12.14 25.85
CA LEU A 186 10.62 13.03 25.41
C LEU A 186 10.76 14.49 25.91
N ALA A 187 11.93 14.90 26.39
CA ALA A 187 12.16 16.30 26.74
C ALA A 187 11.93 17.19 25.51
N GLY A 188 11.04 18.20 25.64
CA GLY A 188 10.64 19.08 24.54
C GLY A 188 9.37 18.66 23.80
N VAL A 189 8.79 17.50 24.10
CA VAL A 189 7.44 17.15 23.63
C VAL A 189 6.41 17.97 24.39
N LYS A 190 5.57 18.73 23.67
CA LYS A 190 4.43 19.45 24.23
C LYS A 190 3.21 18.55 24.19
N ARG A 191 2.47 18.48 25.29
CA ARG A 191 1.29 17.63 25.42
C ARG A 191 0.24 18.30 26.32
N ILE A 192 -1.03 18.17 25.96
CA ILE A 192 -2.18 18.48 26.83
C ILE A 192 -3.02 17.20 26.99
N SER A 193 -3.98 17.18 27.92
CA SER A 193 -4.83 16.00 28.06
C SER A 193 -5.73 15.79 26.83
N TYR A 194 -6.09 14.54 26.56
CA TYR A 194 -6.97 14.20 25.43
C TYR A 194 -8.30 14.98 25.47
N GLU A 195 -8.90 15.14 26.66
CA GLU A 195 -10.12 15.92 26.82
C GLU A 195 -9.92 17.41 26.43
N GLN A 196 -8.78 18.00 26.80
CA GLN A 196 -8.43 19.35 26.40
C GLN A 196 -8.17 19.44 24.90
N ALA A 197 -7.48 18.45 24.34
CA ALA A 197 -7.20 18.38 22.91
C ALA A 197 -8.46 18.29 22.06
N LEU A 198 -9.45 17.49 22.48
CA LEU A 198 -10.75 17.40 21.79
C LEU A 198 -11.54 18.72 21.83
N LYS A 199 -11.38 19.53 22.88
CA LYS A 199 -12.06 20.83 23.06
C LYS A 199 -11.23 22.02 22.56
N ALA A 200 -10.02 21.78 22.10
CA ALA A 200 -9.15 22.85 21.61
C ALA A 200 -9.77 23.55 20.39
N SER A 201 -9.63 24.87 20.32
CA SER A 201 -10.12 25.65 19.18
C SER A 201 -9.46 25.31 17.85
N THR A 202 -8.37 24.54 17.91
CA THR A 202 -7.64 24.04 16.74
C THR A 202 -8.09 22.64 16.30
N THR A 203 -8.94 21.96 17.05
CA THR A 203 -9.47 20.63 16.71
C THR A 203 -10.84 20.76 16.06
N HIS A 204 -10.96 20.31 14.83
CA HIS A 204 -12.18 20.36 14.03
C HIS A 204 -12.59 18.98 13.55
N ARG A 205 -13.87 18.83 13.22
CA ARG A 205 -14.43 17.64 12.61
C ARG A 205 -14.50 17.79 11.08
N HIS A 206 -14.25 16.70 10.36
CA HIS A 206 -14.31 16.65 8.90
C HIS A 206 -15.10 15.43 8.44
N ASP A 207 -16.02 15.62 7.51
CA ASP A 207 -16.78 14.55 6.88
C ASP A 207 -15.97 13.92 5.74
N TYR A 208 -15.08 12.98 6.11
CA TYR A 208 -14.29 12.24 5.12
C TYR A 208 -15.17 11.34 4.25
N LEU A 209 -16.16 10.68 4.86
CA LEU A 209 -16.96 9.66 4.19
C LEU A 209 -17.77 10.26 3.05
N ASN A 210 -18.66 11.21 3.33
CA ASN A 210 -19.55 11.75 2.30
C ASN A 210 -18.78 12.56 1.26
N THR A 211 -17.71 13.27 1.66
CA THR A 211 -16.85 14.01 0.72
C THR A 211 -16.16 13.08 -0.28
N TYR A 212 -15.60 11.97 0.18
CA TYR A 212 -14.95 10.99 -0.67
C TYR A 212 -15.97 10.26 -1.56
N VAL A 213 -17.07 9.76 -0.98
CA VAL A 213 -18.10 8.99 -1.71
C VAL A 213 -18.74 9.84 -2.81
N ALA A 214 -19.12 11.09 -2.52
CA ALA A 214 -19.75 11.95 -3.53
C ALA A 214 -18.83 12.26 -4.72
N ASP A 215 -17.50 12.31 -4.50
CA ASP A 215 -16.54 12.65 -5.55
C ASP A 215 -16.14 11.46 -6.44
N LEU A 216 -16.45 10.21 -6.02
CA LEU A 216 -16.13 8.97 -6.77
C LEU A 216 -16.73 8.97 -8.19
N ILE A 217 -17.82 9.69 -8.44
CA ILE A 217 -18.44 9.84 -9.77
C ILE A 217 -17.46 10.39 -10.81
N ASN A 218 -16.44 11.14 -10.37
CA ASN A 218 -15.41 11.69 -11.24
C ASN A 218 -14.31 10.69 -11.63
N VAL A 219 -14.32 9.50 -11.04
CA VAL A 219 -13.32 8.43 -11.29
C VAL A 219 -13.97 7.22 -11.93
N ILE A 220 -15.12 6.80 -11.42
CA ILE A 220 -15.83 5.56 -11.77
C ILE A 220 -17.13 5.87 -12.52
N ASP A 221 -17.47 5.03 -13.50
CA ASP A 221 -18.72 5.10 -14.23
C ASP A 221 -19.81 4.26 -13.53
N PHE A 222 -20.45 4.86 -12.56
CA PHE A 222 -21.52 4.21 -11.80
C PHE A 222 -22.78 3.96 -12.60
N ASP A 223 -23.05 4.74 -13.64
CA ASP A 223 -24.20 4.53 -14.51
C ASP A 223 -24.07 3.21 -15.27
N ALA A 224 -22.88 2.95 -15.81
CA ALA A 224 -22.62 1.66 -16.46
C ALA A 224 -22.79 0.48 -15.50
N ILE A 225 -22.26 0.59 -14.27
CA ILE A 225 -22.37 -0.49 -13.26
C ILE A 225 -23.84 -0.75 -12.90
N ARG A 226 -24.61 0.30 -12.64
CA ARG A 226 -26.04 0.20 -12.28
C ARG A 226 -26.87 -0.38 -13.42
N ASP A 227 -26.66 0.11 -14.65
CA ASP A 227 -27.44 -0.31 -15.82
C ASP A 227 -27.19 -1.77 -16.20
N ALA A 228 -25.97 -2.28 -15.94
CA ALA A 228 -25.61 -3.69 -16.11
C ALA A 228 -26.23 -4.61 -15.05
N LYS A 229 -26.79 -4.05 -13.96
CA LYS A 229 -27.41 -4.79 -12.84
C LYS A 229 -26.51 -5.88 -12.27
N LEU A 230 -25.21 -5.56 -12.11
CA LEU A 230 -24.24 -6.50 -11.55
C LEU A 230 -24.52 -6.74 -10.07
N ARG A 231 -24.42 -8.00 -9.65
CA ARG A 231 -24.39 -8.40 -8.23
C ARG A 231 -22.96 -8.30 -7.75
N LEU A 232 -22.70 -7.35 -6.87
CA LEU A 232 -21.37 -7.04 -6.36
C LEU A 232 -21.21 -7.54 -4.92
N GLY A 233 -20.04 -8.07 -4.59
CA GLY A 233 -19.68 -8.41 -3.21
C GLY A 233 -18.44 -7.66 -2.75
N VAL A 234 -18.40 -7.26 -1.49
CA VAL A 234 -17.19 -6.68 -0.90
C VAL A 234 -16.94 -7.21 0.51
N ASP A 235 -15.69 -7.60 0.76
CA ASP A 235 -15.17 -7.86 2.09
C ASP A 235 -14.16 -6.76 2.46
N PRO A 236 -14.52 -5.83 3.35
CA PRO A 236 -13.62 -4.80 3.85
C PRO A 236 -12.52 -5.34 4.77
N LEU A 237 -12.46 -6.67 5.01
CA LEU A 237 -11.57 -7.35 5.95
C LEU A 237 -11.55 -6.68 7.34
N GLY A 238 -12.71 -6.17 7.79
CA GLY A 238 -12.88 -5.48 9.06
C GLY A 238 -12.20 -4.10 9.14
N GLY A 239 -11.84 -3.52 8.01
CA GLY A 239 -11.07 -2.28 7.93
C GLY A 239 -11.89 -0.99 7.98
N ALA A 240 -11.19 0.13 7.82
CA ALA A 240 -11.74 1.49 7.95
C ALA A 240 -12.85 1.83 6.93
N GLY A 241 -12.92 1.11 5.81
CA GLY A 241 -13.91 1.34 4.77
C GLY A 241 -15.24 0.60 4.94
N VAL A 242 -15.50 -0.13 6.03
CA VAL A 242 -16.75 -0.88 6.23
C VAL A 242 -17.97 0.02 5.97
N ARG A 243 -17.98 1.24 6.50
CA ARG A 243 -19.08 2.19 6.29
C ARG A 243 -19.06 2.84 4.91
N TYR A 244 -17.88 3.03 4.33
CA TYR A 244 -17.73 3.59 2.98
C TYR A 244 -18.44 2.72 1.94
N TRP A 245 -18.27 1.40 2.01
CA TRP A 245 -18.91 0.48 1.07
C TRP A 245 -20.44 0.52 1.14
N SER A 246 -21.00 0.61 2.35
CA SER A 246 -22.45 0.77 2.51
C SER A 246 -22.94 2.11 1.96
N ALA A 247 -22.19 3.19 2.20
CA ALA A 247 -22.52 4.52 1.68
C ALA A 247 -22.41 4.58 0.13
N ILE A 248 -21.40 3.93 -0.45
CA ILE A 248 -21.24 3.80 -1.91
C ILE A 248 -22.44 3.06 -2.51
N ALA A 249 -22.84 1.92 -1.92
CA ALA A 249 -23.98 1.14 -2.39
C ALA A 249 -25.27 1.98 -2.38
N GLU A 250 -25.52 2.71 -1.31
CA GLU A 250 -26.72 3.58 -1.17
C GLU A 250 -26.66 4.77 -2.12
N HIS A 251 -25.57 5.53 -2.11
CA HIS A 251 -25.42 6.76 -2.89
C HIS A 251 -25.57 6.52 -4.39
N TYR A 252 -24.92 5.47 -4.89
CA TYR A 252 -24.93 5.12 -6.32
C TYR A 252 -25.96 4.07 -6.71
N ARG A 253 -26.79 3.60 -5.75
CA ARG A 253 -27.85 2.61 -5.95
C ARG A 253 -27.36 1.33 -6.61
N LEU A 254 -26.28 0.78 -6.06
CA LEU A 254 -25.67 -0.47 -6.53
C LEU A 254 -26.23 -1.66 -5.79
N ASP A 255 -26.39 -2.80 -6.49
CA ASP A 255 -26.58 -4.10 -5.86
C ASP A 255 -25.23 -4.62 -5.34
N LEU A 256 -24.79 -4.05 -4.20
CA LEU A 256 -23.53 -4.33 -3.56
C LEU A 256 -23.74 -4.81 -2.13
N GLU A 257 -23.34 -6.04 -1.88
CA GLU A 257 -23.40 -6.67 -0.56
C GLU A 257 -22.04 -6.53 0.15
N VAL A 258 -22.03 -5.94 1.35
CA VAL A 258 -20.88 -6.01 2.27
C VAL A 258 -20.99 -7.34 3.02
N VAL A 259 -20.18 -8.33 2.64
CA VAL A 259 -20.30 -9.72 3.13
C VAL A 259 -19.87 -9.87 4.58
N ASN A 260 -18.97 -8.98 5.06
CA ASN A 260 -18.56 -8.92 6.45
C ASN A 260 -18.58 -7.47 6.93
N LYS A 261 -19.53 -7.13 7.80
CA LYS A 261 -19.66 -5.79 8.41
C LYS A 261 -19.00 -5.69 9.79
N GLN A 262 -18.36 -6.76 10.24
CA GLN A 262 -17.78 -6.81 11.58
C GLN A 262 -16.49 -6.00 11.61
N VAL A 263 -16.40 -5.10 12.60
CA VAL A 263 -15.14 -4.46 13.01
C VAL A 263 -14.76 -5.04 14.36
N ASP A 264 -13.67 -5.78 14.39
CA ASP A 264 -13.14 -6.43 15.60
C ASP A 264 -11.61 -6.39 15.50
N SER A 265 -10.98 -5.64 16.38
CA SER A 265 -9.52 -5.43 16.37
C SER A 265 -8.68 -6.71 16.63
N THR A 266 -9.30 -7.84 16.96
CA THR A 266 -8.63 -9.15 16.96
C THR A 266 -8.63 -9.78 15.56
N PHE A 267 -9.45 -9.28 14.64
CA PHE A 267 -9.66 -9.81 13.29
C PHE A 267 -9.95 -11.33 13.27
N ARG A 268 -10.64 -11.83 14.30
CA ARG A 268 -10.93 -13.28 14.50
C ARG A 268 -11.73 -13.93 13.36
N PHE A 269 -12.41 -13.14 12.54
CA PHE A 269 -13.18 -13.60 11.39
C PHE A 269 -12.30 -13.96 10.18
N MET A 270 -11.02 -13.55 10.21
CA MET A 270 -10.07 -13.87 9.15
C MET A 270 -9.62 -15.34 9.18
N THR A 271 -9.29 -15.86 8.02
CA THR A 271 -8.50 -17.07 7.92
C THR A 271 -7.01 -16.75 8.09
N VAL A 272 -6.27 -17.67 8.67
CA VAL A 272 -4.82 -17.52 8.93
C VAL A 272 -4.05 -17.50 7.63
N ASP A 273 -3.09 -16.62 7.52
CA ASP A 273 -2.24 -16.50 6.35
C ASP A 273 -1.16 -17.59 6.30
N TRP A 274 -0.43 -17.65 5.19
CA TRP A 274 0.58 -18.68 4.90
C TRP A 274 1.64 -18.82 6.02
N ASP A 275 1.98 -17.73 6.71
CA ASP A 275 3.00 -17.68 7.78
C ASP A 275 2.47 -18.04 9.19
N GLY A 276 1.18 -18.35 9.30
CA GLY A 276 0.54 -18.66 10.58
C GLY A 276 0.06 -17.45 11.37
N GLN A 277 0.10 -16.25 10.78
CA GLN A 277 -0.42 -15.03 11.38
C GLN A 277 -1.81 -14.70 10.85
N ILE A 278 -2.58 -13.93 11.60
CA ILE A 278 -3.76 -13.25 11.07
C ILE A 278 -3.24 -12.03 10.30
N ARG A 279 -3.45 -12.01 8.98
CA ARG A 279 -3.14 -10.87 8.11
C ARG A 279 -4.34 -10.52 7.26
N MET A 280 -4.63 -9.25 7.15
CA MET A 280 -5.75 -8.76 6.34
C MET A 280 -5.23 -8.37 4.95
N ASP A 281 -4.53 -9.31 4.29
CA ASP A 281 -3.91 -9.08 2.98
C ASP A 281 -4.85 -9.53 1.85
N PRO A 282 -5.45 -8.61 1.08
CA PRO A 282 -6.36 -8.94 0.00
C PRO A 282 -5.67 -9.60 -1.20
N SER A 283 -4.33 -9.69 -1.22
CA SER A 283 -3.57 -10.41 -2.24
C SER A 283 -3.28 -11.87 -1.86
N SER A 284 -3.48 -12.24 -0.60
CA SER A 284 -3.22 -13.59 -0.11
C SER A 284 -4.42 -14.53 -0.32
N SER A 285 -4.21 -15.62 -1.05
CA SER A 285 -5.24 -16.66 -1.22
C SER A 285 -5.63 -17.33 0.10
N HIS A 286 -4.74 -17.35 1.09
CA HIS A 286 -5.02 -17.92 2.42
C HIS A 286 -5.88 -16.99 3.27
N ALA A 287 -5.57 -15.69 3.29
CA ALA A 287 -6.36 -14.68 4.00
C ALA A 287 -7.75 -14.48 3.38
N MET A 288 -7.88 -14.67 2.05
CA MET A 288 -9.07 -14.40 1.27
C MET A 288 -10.04 -15.60 1.12
N GLN A 289 -9.82 -16.71 1.86
CA GLN A 289 -10.65 -17.92 1.71
C GLN A 289 -12.14 -17.65 1.91
N GLY A 290 -12.51 -16.74 2.82
CA GLY A 290 -13.91 -16.36 3.04
C GLY A 290 -14.57 -15.82 1.77
N LEU A 291 -13.95 -14.83 1.12
CA LEU A 291 -14.50 -14.21 -0.10
C LEU A 291 -14.38 -15.13 -1.32
N ILE A 292 -13.27 -15.87 -1.45
CA ILE A 292 -13.08 -16.86 -2.54
C ILE A 292 -14.19 -17.92 -2.50
N GLY A 293 -14.60 -18.35 -1.30
CA GLY A 293 -15.71 -19.30 -1.12
C GLY A 293 -17.08 -18.78 -1.58
N LEU A 294 -17.22 -17.46 -1.75
CA LEU A 294 -18.47 -16.80 -2.18
C LEU A 294 -18.46 -16.40 -3.67
N LYS A 295 -17.42 -16.75 -4.43
CA LYS A 295 -17.20 -16.26 -5.80
C LYS A 295 -18.39 -16.47 -6.75
N GLU A 296 -19.16 -17.56 -6.59
CA GLU A 296 -20.32 -17.86 -7.45
C GLU A 296 -21.58 -17.03 -7.11
N ARG A 297 -21.55 -16.28 -5.99
CA ARG A 297 -22.69 -15.43 -5.58
C ARG A 297 -22.72 -14.10 -6.32
N PHE A 298 -21.60 -13.64 -6.82
CA PHE A 298 -21.39 -12.32 -7.36
C PHE A 298 -20.88 -12.37 -8.79
N ASP A 299 -21.18 -11.35 -9.57
CA ASP A 299 -20.60 -11.18 -10.91
C ASP A 299 -19.14 -10.71 -10.82
N VAL A 300 -18.82 -9.95 -9.78
CA VAL A 300 -17.46 -9.65 -9.32
C VAL A 300 -17.50 -9.33 -7.81
N ALA A 301 -16.49 -9.76 -7.08
CA ALA A 301 -16.31 -9.40 -5.68
C ALA A 301 -14.91 -8.84 -5.43
N PHE A 302 -14.77 -8.04 -4.39
CA PHE A 302 -13.53 -7.39 -4.05
C PHE A 302 -13.30 -7.28 -2.54
N ALA A 303 -12.07 -7.04 -2.16
CA ALA A 303 -11.68 -6.77 -0.78
C ALA A 303 -10.68 -5.63 -0.70
N CYS A 304 -10.58 -5.03 0.48
CA CYS A 304 -9.52 -4.07 0.81
C CYS A 304 -8.91 -4.41 2.16
N ASP A 305 -7.64 -4.06 2.35
CA ASP A 305 -6.96 -4.19 3.64
C ASP A 305 -7.48 -3.14 4.67
N PRO A 306 -7.08 -3.22 5.95
CA PRO A 306 -7.67 -2.39 7.00
C PRO A 306 -7.65 -0.88 6.74
N ASP A 307 -6.64 -0.34 6.10
CA ASP A 307 -6.59 1.08 5.75
C ASP A 307 -7.00 1.39 4.31
N HIS A 308 -7.49 0.36 3.59
CA HIS A 308 -8.06 0.49 2.24
C HIS A 308 -7.09 1.08 1.20
N ASP A 309 -5.79 0.87 1.37
CA ASP A 309 -4.79 1.27 0.38
C ASP A 309 -4.45 0.14 -0.62
N ARG A 310 -5.00 -1.09 -0.41
CA ARG A 310 -4.84 -2.26 -1.28
C ARG A 310 -6.18 -2.86 -1.68
N HIS A 311 -6.16 -3.57 -2.80
CA HIS A 311 -7.33 -4.25 -3.35
C HIS A 311 -7.10 -5.75 -3.57
N GLY A 312 -8.16 -6.53 -3.52
CA GLY A 312 -8.22 -7.92 -3.98
C GLY A 312 -9.45 -8.10 -4.86
N ILE A 313 -9.31 -8.76 -5.99
CA ILE A 313 -10.41 -8.98 -6.95
C ILE A 313 -10.68 -10.47 -7.06
N VAL A 314 -11.94 -10.84 -6.80
CA VAL A 314 -12.42 -12.22 -6.88
C VAL A 314 -13.50 -12.31 -7.96
N THR A 315 -13.31 -13.22 -8.90
CA THR A 315 -14.24 -13.42 -10.02
C THR A 315 -14.77 -14.85 -10.04
N PRO A 316 -15.99 -15.10 -10.57
CA PRO A 316 -16.47 -16.46 -10.76
C PRO A 316 -15.54 -17.27 -11.68
N SER A 317 -15.03 -16.64 -12.74
CA SER A 317 -14.26 -17.33 -13.79
C SER A 317 -12.84 -17.70 -13.39
N GLY A 318 -12.22 -17.02 -12.40
CA GLY A 318 -10.80 -17.20 -12.05
C GLY A 318 -10.49 -17.22 -10.54
N GLY A 319 -11.48 -16.99 -9.67
CA GLY A 319 -11.23 -16.84 -8.23
C GLY A 319 -10.48 -15.55 -7.91
N LEU A 320 -9.54 -15.59 -6.98
CA LEU A 320 -8.69 -14.44 -6.63
C LEU A 320 -7.68 -14.18 -7.75
N LEU A 321 -7.77 -13.00 -8.35
CA LEU A 321 -6.84 -12.55 -9.38
C LEU A 321 -5.56 -11.99 -8.74
N ALA A 322 -4.40 -12.46 -9.18
CA ALA A 322 -3.12 -11.95 -8.69
C ALA A 322 -2.98 -10.44 -8.96
N PRO A 323 -2.38 -9.66 -8.03
CA PRO A 323 -2.28 -8.21 -8.18
C PRO A 323 -1.67 -7.76 -9.52
N ASN A 324 -0.52 -8.32 -9.91
CA ASN A 324 0.12 -7.99 -11.19
C ASN A 324 -0.79 -8.22 -12.41
N ASN A 325 -1.61 -9.27 -12.36
CA ASN A 325 -2.54 -9.60 -13.44
C ASN A 325 -3.65 -8.54 -13.52
N TYR A 326 -4.18 -8.14 -12.37
CA TYR A 326 -5.20 -7.12 -12.31
C TYR A 326 -4.67 -5.73 -12.67
N LEU A 327 -3.43 -5.38 -12.28
CA LEU A 327 -2.80 -4.13 -12.70
C LEU A 327 -2.71 -4.04 -14.24
N ALA A 328 -2.27 -5.13 -14.90
CA ALA A 328 -2.17 -5.17 -16.37
C ALA A 328 -3.54 -4.95 -17.05
N VAL A 329 -4.59 -5.63 -16.55
CA VAL A 329 -5.97 -5.47 -17.04
C VAL A 329 -6.50 -4.06 -16.78
N SER A 330 -6.24 -3.50 -15.61
CA SER A 330 -6.67 -2.14 -15.25
C SER A 330 -6.03 -1.09 -16.15
N ILE A 331 -4.73 -1.20 -16.41
CA ILE A 331 -3.99 -0.31 -17.31
C ILE A 331 -4.55 -0.40 -18.71
N ASP A 332 -4.74 -1.62 -19.23
CA ASP A 332 -5.29 -1.82 -20.56
C ASP A 332 -6.67 -1.18 -20.71
N TYR A 333 -7.56 -1.41 -19.76
CA TYR A 333 -8.89 -0.84 -19.77
C TYR A 333 -8.89 0.69 -19.65
N LEU A 334 -8.17 1.24 -18.66
CA LEU A 334 -8.18 2.68 -18.38
C LEU A 334 -7.67 3.50 -19.56
N PHE A 335 -6.53 3.15 -20.14
CA PHE A 335 -5.93 3.92 -21.24
C PHE A 335 -6.72 3.85 -22.54
N GLN A 336 -7.63 2.89 -22.69
CA GLN A 336 -8.58 2.80 -23.80
C GLN A 336 -9.91 3.53 -23.51
N ASN A 337 -10.28 3.72 -22.23
CA ASN A 337 -11.60 4.20 -21.83
C ASN A 337 -11.55 5.55 -21.06
N ARG A 338 -10.41 6.25 -21.06
CA ARG A 338 -10.23 7.59 -20.48
C ARG A 338 -9.72 8.57 -21.54
N PRO A 339 -10.58 8.98 -22.50
CA PRO A 339 -10.14 9.78 -23.66
C PRO A 339 -9.70 11.20 -23.31
N GLN A 340 -10.04 11.69 -22.11
CA GLN A 340 -9.63 13.02 -21.64
C GLN A 340 -8.24 13.04 -21.00
N TRP A 341 -7.65 11.86 -20.76
CA TRP A 341 -6.29 11.79 -20.26
C TRP A 341 -5.30 12.30 -21.31
N ARG A 342 -4.26 12.95 -20.85
CA ARG A 342 -3.19 13.45 -21.72
C ARG A 342 -2.64 12.33 -22.60
N ALA A 343 -2.35 12.64 -23.85
CA ALA A 343 -1.80 11.66 -24.79
C ALA A 343 -0.43 11.13 -24.37
N ASP A 344 0.35 11.91 -23.61
CA ASP A 344 1.65 11.57 -23.07
C ASP A 344 1.61 11.01 -21.64
N ALA A 345 0.42 10.85 -21.04
CA ALA A 345 0.28 10.22 -19.73
C ALA A 345 0.91 8.82 -19.72
N ALA A 346 1.82 8.59 -18.78
CA ALA A 346 2.58 7.36 -18.69
C ALA A 346 1.92 6.33 -17.78
N VAL A 347 2.40 5.08 -17.90
CA VAL A 347 2.06 3.95 -17.03
C VAL A 347 3.15 3.79 -15.98
N GLY A 348 2.80 3.93 -14.70
CA GLY A 348 3.71 3.75 -13.56
C GLY A 348 3.68 2.31 -13.03
N LYS A 349 4.86 1.69 -12.86
CA LYS A 349 5.04 0.40 -12.20
C LYS A 349 6.35 0.35 -11.41
N THR A 350 6.47 -0.64 -10.49
CA THR A 350 7.74 -0.88 -9.81
C THR A 350 8.65 -1.82 -10.60
N VAL A 351 9.95 -1.81 -10.30
CA VAL A 351 10.95 -2.70 -10.92
C VAL A 351 10.68 -4.20 -10.69
N VAL A 352 9.82 -4.54 -9.74
CA VAL A 352 9.44 -5.93 -9.41
C VAL A 352 8.01 -6.29 -9.86
N SER A 353 7.30 -5.36 -10.50
CA SER A 353 6.01 -5.63 -11.12
C SER A 353 6.17 -6.37 -12.45
N SER A 354 5.12 -7.07 -12.87
CA SER A 354 5.13 -7.93 -14.07
C SER A 354 5.56 -7.21 -15.35
N GLY A 355 6.33 -7.89 -16.18
CA GLY A 355 6.67 -7.50 -17.56
C GLY A 355 5.47 -7.53 -18.51
N LEU A 356 4.34 -8.14 -18.12
CA LEU A 356 3.10 -8.03 -18.89
C LEU A 356 2.65 -6.56 -18.98
N ILE A 357 2.88 -5.76 -17.94
CA ILE A 357 2.59 -4.32 -17.94
C ILE A 357 3.42 -3.59 -19.00
N ASP A 358 4.69 -4.01 -19.22
CA ASP A 358 5.54 -3.45 -20.28
C ASP A 358 4.95 -3.71 -21.66
N ARG A 359 4.49 -4.96 -21.89
CA ARG A 359 3.85 -5.38 -23.14
C ARG A 359 2.55 -4.63 -23.39
N VAL A 360 1.74 -4.44 -22.34
CA VAL A 360 0.50 -3.64 -22.40
C VAL A 360 0.81 -2.18 -22.73
N ALA A 361 1.74 -1.54 -22.01
CA ALA A 361 2.12 -0.16 -22.25
C ALA A 361 2.64 0.03 -23.70
N LYS A 362 3.48 -0.89 -24.19
CA LYS A 362 3.98 -0.90 -25.57
C LYS A 362 2.83 -1.01 -26.60
N ARG A 363 1.88 -1.93 -26.39
CA ARG A 363 0.71 -2.10 -27.25
C ARG A 363 -0.14 -0.84 -27.32
N LEU A 364 -0.32 -0.17 -26.16
CA LEU A 364 -1.07 1.08 -26.05
C LEU A 364 -0.32 2.31 -26.57
N GLY A 365 0.96 2.18 -26.97
CA GLY A 365 1.82 3.29 -27.35
C GLY A 365 2.10 4.28 -26.21
N ARG A 366 2.11 3.78 -24.96
CA ARG A 366 2.31 4.60 -23.77
C ARG A 366 3.72 4.44 -23.21
N ARG A 367 4.27 5.52 -22.69
CA ARG A 367 5.55 5.53 -21.99
C ARG A 367 5.42 4.76 -20.67
N LEU A 368 6.39 3.92 -20.40
CA LEU A 368 6.53 3.24 -19.10
C LEU A 368 7.35 4.10 -18.15
N TYR A 369 6.88 4.24 -16.92
CA TYR A 369 7.58 4.90 -15.81
C TYR A 369 7.87 3.85 -14.74
N GLU A 370 9.00 3.16 -14.90
CA GLU A 370 9.44 2.08 -14.00
C GLU A 370 10.33 2.67 -12.90
N VAL A 371 9.96 2.45 -11.63
CA VAL A 371 10.58 3.07 -10.45
C VAL A 371 10.95 2.03 -9.40
N PRO A 372 11.79 2.36 -8.40
CA PRO A 372 12.02 1.48 -7.26
C PRO A 372 10.71 1.16 -6.52
N VAL A 373 10.72 0.10 -5.69
CA VAL A 373 9.56 -0.21 -4.82
C VAL A 373 9.25 0.95 -3.89
N GLY A 374 7.97 1.32 -3.83
CA GLY A 374 7.45 2.41 -3.00
C GLY A 374 6.54 3.35 -3.79
N PHE A 375 5.30 3.49 -3.33
CA PHE A 375 4.27 4.27 -4.04
C PHE A 375 4.59 5.77 -4.14
N LYS A 376 5.41 6.28 -3.22
CA LYS A 376 5.87 7.69 -3.22
C LYS A 376 6.45 8.18 -4.56
N TRP A 377 7.02 7.28 -5.35
CA TRP A 377 7.60 7.62 -6.65
C TRP A 377 6.56 7.96 -7.72
N PHE A 378 5.29 7.59 -7.49
CA PHE A 378 4.19 7.93 -8.39
C PHE A 378 3.48 9.24 -8.01
N ALA A 379 3.67 9.72 -6.77
CA ALA A 379 2.89 10.81 -6.22
C ALA A 379 2.91 12.07 -7.09
N ASP A 380 4.09 12.54 -7.50
CA ASP A 380 4.22 13.76 -8.30
C ASP A 380 3.62 13.61 -9.70
N GLY A 381 3.82 12.45 -10.34
CA GLY A 381 3.28 12.20 -11.67
C GLY A 381 1.76 12.01 -11.68
N LEU A 382 1.17 11.45 -10.61
CA LEU A 382 -0.28 11.41 -10.41
C LEU A 382 -0.82 12.81 -10.10
N PHE A 383 -0.05 13.62 -9.37
CA PHE A 383 -0.45 14.99 -9.01
C PHE A 383 -0.54 15.91 -10.22
N ASP A 384 0.43 15.85 -11.12
CA ASP A 384 0.50 16.72 -12.31
C ASP A 384 -0.14 16.12 -13.58
N GLY A 385 -0.64 14.87 -13.48
CA GLY A 385 -1.27 14.15 -14.59
C GLY A 385 -0.30 13.59 -15.63
N SER A 386 1.00 13.61 -15.39
CA SER A 386 2.00 12.97 -16.27
C SER A 386 2.01 11.44 -16.15
N LEU A 387 1.42 10.90 -15.06
CA LEU A 387 1.08 9.49 -14.91
C LEU A 387 -0.44 9.33 -14.92
N GLY A 388 -0.97 8.49 -15.81
CA GLY A 388 -2.38 8.09 -15.81
C GLY A 388 -2.68 7.06 -14.72
N PHE A 389 -1.68 6.22 -14.42
CA PHE A 389 -1.78 5.09 -13.49
C PHE A 389 -0.44 4.88 -12.78
N GLY A 390 -0.50 4.55 -11.50
CA GLY A 390 0.63 4.06 -10.71
C GLY A 390 0.23 2.83 -9.91
N GLY A 391 1.03 1.74 -9.96
CA GLY A 391 0.70 0.50 -9.28
C GLY A 391 1.90 -0.32 -8.82
N GLU A 392 1.69 -1.08 -7.75
CA GLU A 392 2.66 -1.97 -7.13
C GLU A 392 2.14 -3.41 -7.11
N GLU A 393 3.05 -4.37 -7.22
CA GLU A 393 2.75 -5.82 -7.13
C GLU A 393 2.12 -6.22 -5.78
N SER A 394 2.20 -5.35 -4.79
CA SER A 394 1.58 -5.51 -3.47
C SER A 394 0.10 -5.16 -3.42
N ALA A 395 -0.55 -5.03 -4.59
CA ALA A 395 -1.95 -4.65 -4.76
C ALA A 395 -2.30 -3.19 -4.39
N GLY A 396 -1.31 -2.30 -4.34
CA GLY A 396 -1.53 -0.86 -4.20
C GLY A 396 -1.58 -0.20 -5.56
N ALA A 397 -2.60 0.61 -5.84
CA ALA A 397 -2.71 1.36 -7.08
C ALA A 397 -3.46 2.68 -6.88
N SER A 398 -3.25 3.62 -7.78
CA SER A 398 -4.09 4.80 -7.97
C SER A 398 -4.04 5.23 -9.43
N PHE A 399 -5.07 5.97 -9.86
CA PHE A 399 -5.17 6.50 -11.21
C PHE A 399 -5.98 7.80 -11.25
N LEU A 400 -5.88 8.52 -12.35
CA LEU A 400 -6.48 9.82 -12.51
C LEU A 400 -8.02 9.78 -12.59
N ARG A 401 -8.64 10.92 -12.32
CA ARG A 401 -10.05 11.19 -12.62
C ARG A 401 -10.32 11.01 -14.12
N LYS A 402 -11.60 10.89 -14.48
CA LYS A 402 -12.03 10.80 -15.88
C LYS A 402 -11.55 11.97 -16.73
N ASP A 403 -11.50 13.17 -16.16
CA ASP A 403 -11.04 14.40 -16.80
C ASP A 403 -9.51 14.57 -16.86
N GLY A 404 -8.75 13.60 -16.32
CA GLY A 404 -7.28 13.64 -16.25
C GLY A 404 -6.73 14.42 -15.05
N GLY A 405 -7.59 14.90 -14.17
CA GLY A 405 -7.17 15.52 -12.90
C GLY A 405 -6.74 14.47 -11.87
N VAL A 406 -5.97 14.93 -10.87
CA VAL A 406 -5.55 14.06 -9.76
C VAL A 406 -6.74 13.58 -8.92
N TRP A 407 -6.76 12.30 -8.59
CA TRP A 407 -7.68 11.71 -7.62
C TRP A 407 -7.04 11.55 -6.25
N SER A 408 -6.06 10.67 -6.16
CA SER A 408 -5.26 10.40 -4.97
C SER A 408 -3.81 10.21 -5.41
N THR A 409 -2.88 10.74 -4.64
CA THR A 409 -1.44 10.54 -4.82
C THR A 409 -0.89 9.47 -3.88
N ASP A 410 -1.74 8.95 -2.98
CA ASP A 410 -1.48 7.70 -2.25
C ASP A 410 -2.27 6.55 -2.89
N LYS A 411 -1.96 5.33 -2.50
CA LYS A 411 -2.68 4.12 -2.92
C LYS A 411 -4.15 4.19 -2.49
N ASP A 412 -5.00 3.71 -3.35
CA ASP A 412 -6.43 3.63 -3.13
C ASP A 412 -6.93 2.22 -3.49
N GLY A 413 -7.49 1.49 -2.55
CA GLY A 413 -8.04 0.16 -2.80
C GLY A 413 -9.50 0.19 -3.29
N LEU A 414 -10.23 1.29 -3.03
CA LEU A 414 -11.64 1.39 -3.39
C LEU A 414 -11.82 1.61 -4.90
N ILE A 415 -11.03 2.50 -5.51
CA ILE A 415 -11.21 2.80 -6.94
C ILE A 415 -10.79 1.63 -7.85
N PRO A 416 -9.72 0.84 -7.61
CA PRO A 416 -9.47 -0.38 -8.38
C PRO A 416 -10.57 -1.43 -8.19
N ALA A 417 -11.12 -1.57 -6.98
CA ALA A 417 -12.23 -2.47 -6.72
C ALA A 417 -13.47 -2.08 -7.54
N LEU A 418 -13.86 -0.81 -7.51
CA LEU A 418 -14.98 -0.28 -8.30
C LEU A 418 -14.70 -0.32 -9.81
N LEU A 419 -13.45 -0.16 -10.23
CA LEU A 419 -13.03 -0.30 -11.63
C LEU A 419 -13.29 -1.71 -12.16
N ALA A 420 -13.12 -2.75 -11.33
CA ALA A 420 -13.46 -4.12 -11.72
C ALA A 420 -14.96 -4.27 -12.07
N ALA A 421 -15.82 -3.61 -11.30
CA ALA A 421 -17.25 -3.57 -11.60
C ALA A 421 -17.55 -2.76 -12.88
N GLU A 422 -16.93 -1.59 -13.06
CA GLU A 422 -17.08 -0.75 -14.27
C GLU A 422 -16.66 -1.53 -15.53
N MET A 423 -15.50 -2.17 -15.48
CA MET A 423 -14.95 -2.96 -16.58
C MET A 423 -15.86 -4.13 -16.93
N THR A 424 -16.36 -4.86 -15.93
CA THR A 424 -17.31 -5.96 -16.10
C THR A 424 -18.61 -5.48 -16.75
N ALA A 425 -19.15 -4.35 -16.29
CA ALA A 425 -20.37 -3.75 -16.81
C ALA A 425 -20.22 -3.34 -18.29
N ARG A 426 -19.12 -2.72 -18.64
CA ARG A 426 -18.92 -2.20 -20.01
C ARG A 426 -18.52 -3.24 -21.03
N THR A 427 -17.79 -4.27 -20.61
CA THR A 427 -17.23 -5.27 -21.54
C THR A 427 -18.02 -6.58 -21.55
N GLY A 428 -18.86 -6.83 -20.54
CA GLY A 428 -19.53 -8.12 -20.33
C GLY A 428 -18.55 -9.24 -19.94
N ARG A 429 -17.30 -8.91 -19.59
CA ARG A 429 -16.26 -9.85 -19.18
C ARG A 429 -15.76 -9.48 -17.78
N ASP A 430 -15.66 -10.47 -16.91
CA ASP A 430 -15.00 -10.24 -15.62
C ASP A 430 -13.48 -10.03 -15.78
N PRO A 431 -12.78 -9.45 -14.79
CA PRO A 431 -11.35 -9.17 -14.86
C PRO A 431 -10.47 -10.39 -15.19
N SER A 432 -10.84 -11.60 -14.76
CA SER A 432 -10.06 -12.81 -15.09
C SER A 432 -10.26 -13.24 -16.55
N GLN A 433 -11.44 -13.00 -17.12
CA GLN A 433 -11.67 -13.21 -18.57
C GLN A 433 -10.92 -12.17 -19.40
N ALA A 434 -10.87 -10.91 -18.94
CA ALA A 434 -10.08 -9.86 -19.57
C ALA A 434 -8.58 -10.19 -19.51
N TYR A 435 -8.09 -10.71 -18.39
CA TYR A 435 -6.70 -11.16 -18.24
C TYR A 435 -6.35 -12.28 -19.22
N ARG A 436 -7.21 -13.31 -19.36
CA ARG A 436 -6.98 -14.39 -20.34
C ARG A 436 -6.87 -13.85 -21.76
N ALA A 437 -7.79 -12.97 -22.16
CA ALA A 437 -7.71 -12.36 -23.49
C ALA A 437 -6.41 -11.56 -23.70
N LEU A 438 -5.92 -10.92 -22.64
CA LEU A 438 -4.67 -10.17 -22.67
C LEU A 438 -3.45 -11.10 -22.82
N THR A 439 -3.43 -12.21 -22.08
CA THR A 439 -2.32 -13.20 -22.15
C THR A 439 -2.33 -14.03 -23.42
N ASP A 440 -3.50 -14.30 -24.01
CA ASP A 440 -3.61 -14.94 -25.34
C ASP A 440 -2.94 -14.09 -26.43
N GLU A 441 -2.99 -12.76 -26.31
CA GLU A 441 -2.38 -11.83 -27.27
C GLU A 441 -0.90 -11.55 -26.95
N LEU A 442 -0.57 -11.30 -25.67
CA LEU A 442 0.74 -10.77 -25.26
C LEU A 442 1.67 -11.80 -24.62
N GLY A 443 1.19 -13.02 -24.40
CA GLY A 443 1.89 -14.10 -23.71
C GLY A 443 1.60 -14.13 -22.21
N GLU A 444 1.56 -15.33 -21.63
CA GLU A 444 1.28 -15.56 -20.22
C GLU A 444 2.57 -15.46 -19.39
N PRO A 445 2.62 -14.60 -18.34
CA PRO A 445 3.75 -14.55 -17.43
C PRO A 445 3.63 -15.62 -16.35
N PHE A 446 4.73 -16.33 -16.10
CA PHE A 446 4.94 -17.23 -14.97
C PHE A 446 5.88 -16.52 -14.00
N SER A 447 5.46 -16.28 -12.78
CA SER A 447 6.24 -15.49 -11.82
C SER A 447 6.33 -16.16 -10.45
N VAL A 448 7.44 -15.89 -9.75
CA VAL A 448 7.67 -16.38 -8.39
C VAL A 448 8.49 -15.38 -7.59
N ARG A 449 8.27 -15.38 -6.28
CA ARG A 449 9.16 -14.74 -5.31
C ARG A 449 9.83 -15.81 -4.46
N VAL A 450 11.15 -15.73 -4.38
CA VAL A 450 11.97 -16.60 -3.53
C VAL A 450 12.63 -15.75 -2.45
N ASP A 451 12.50 -16.16 -1.20
CA ASP A 451 13.13 -15.53 -0.05
C ASP A 451 14.31 -16.41 0.41
N ALA A 452 15.51 -15.84 0.50
CA ALA A 452 16.73 -16.53 0.92
C ALA A 452 17.38 -15.82 2.11
N LYS A 453 18.01 -16.56 3.01
CA LYS A 453 18.66 -16.00 4.21
C LYS A 453 19.84 -15.12 3.82
N ALA A 454 19.98 -13.98 4.48
CA ALA A 454 21.11 -13.08 4.35
C ALA A 454 21.36 -12.32 5.64
N ASN A 455 22.61 -12.29 6.08
CA ASN A 455 23.03 -11.47 7.22
C ASN A 455 23.12 -9.97 6.84
N PRO A 456 23.28 -9.05 7.80
CA PRO A 456 23.36 -7.62 7.52
C PRO A 456 24.47 -7.21 6.53
N GLU A 457 25.64 -7.90 6.56
CA GLU A 457 26.75 -7.62 5.65
C GLU A 457 26.40 -8.00 4.21
N GLN A 458 25.81 -9.20 4.02
CA GLN A 458 25.32 -9.67 2.72
C GLN A 458 24.22 -8.76 2.17
N LYS A 459 23.31 -8.31 3.02
CA LYS A 459 22.25 -7.34 2.64
C LYS A 459 22.87 -6.01 2.19
N ALA A 460 23.90 -5.53 2.88
CA ALA A 460 24.62 -4.30 2.50
C ALA A 460 25.39 -4.45 1.18
N LEU A 461 25.99 -5.62 0.90
CA LEU A 461 26.62 -5.93 -0.38
C LEU A 461 25.57 -5.95 -1.52
N LEU A 462 24.47 -6.67 -1.32
CA LEU A 462 23.41 -6.76 -2.33
C LEU A 462 22.80 -5.40 -2.67
N SER A 463 22.60 -4.54 -1.67
CA SER A 463 22.04 -3.20 -1.88
C SER A 463 22.93 -2.28 -2.74
N LYS A 464 24.22 -2.60 -2.84
CA LYS A 464 25.24 -1.85 -3.60
C LYS A 464 25.72 -2.59 -4.84
N LEU A 465 25.06 -3.70 -5.20
CA LEU A 465 25.47 -4.52 -6.34
C LEU A 465 25.42 -3.68 -7.62
N ALA A 466 26.53 -3.65 -8.35
CA ALA A 466 26.67 -2.90 -9.58
C ALA A 466 26.55 -3.83 -10.82
N PRO A 467 26.05 -3.34 -11.95
CA PRO A 467 25.90 -4.12 -13.17
C PRO A 467 27.19 -4.82 -13.62
N GLU A 468 28.35 -4.21 -13.40
CA GLU A 468 29.68 -4.71 -13.79
C GLU A 468 30.08 -5.97 -13.01
N GLN A 469 29.42 -6.27 -11.90
CA GLN A 469 29.66 -7.48 -11.10
C GLN A 469 28.98 -8.71 -11.68
N VAL A 470 28.05 -8.53 -12.62
CA VAL A 470 27.40 -9.61 -13.37
C VAL A 470 28.27 -9.92 -14.60
N THR A 471 29.02 -11.01 -14.53
CA THR A 471 29.92 -11.41 -15.62
C THR A 471 29.26 -12.30 -16.67
N SER A 472 28.07 -12.84 -16.37
CA SER A 472 27.33 -13.67 -17.32
C SER A 472 26.77 -12.82 -18.46
N THR A 473 26.80 -13.34 -19.67
CA THR A 473 26.18 -12.76 -20.86
C THR A 473 24.83 -13.37 -21.19
N GLU A 474 24.49 -14.46 -20.51
CA GLU A 474 23.25 -15.22 -20.69
C GLU A 474 22.58 -15.51 -19.35
N LEU A 475 21.27 -15.66 -19.37
CA LEU A 475 20.43 -16.04 -18.23
C LEU A 475 19.32 -16.97 -18.74
N ALA A 476 19.25 -18.18 -18.18
CA ALA A 476 18.29 -19.22 -18.57
C ALA A 476 18.30 -19.52 -20.09
N GLY A 477 19.50 -19.51 -20.71
CA GLY A 477 19.66 -19.78 -22.14
C GLY A 477 19.32 -18.60 -23.06
N GLU A 478 18.96 -17.45 -22.53
CA GLU A 478 18.71 -16.22 -23.29
C GLU A 478 19.81 -15.19 -23.06
N ARG A 479 20.13 -14.43 -24.10
CA ARG A 479 21.09 -13.32 -24.00
C ARG A 479 20.55 -12.24 -23.06
N ILE A 480 21.38 -11.78 -22.11
CA ILE A 480 21.07 -10.65 -21.24
C ILE A 480 20.96 -9.36 -22.08
N LYS A 481 19.84 -8.67 -21.99
CA LYS A 481 19.57 -7.39 -22.67
C LYS A 481 19.96 -6.17 -21.83
N SER A 482 19.71 -6.25 -20.53
CA SER A 482 20.01 -5.15 -19.62
C SER A 482 20.22 -5.64 -18.19
N ILE A 483 21.08 -4.93 -17.48
CA ILE A 483 21.35 -5.10 -16.05
C ILE A 483 21.21 -3.73 -15.41
N LEU A 484 20.30 -3.62 -14.43
CA LEU A 484 19.91 -2.35 -13.84
C LEU A 484 20.17 -2.35 -12.33
N SER A 485 20.84 -1.32 -11.84
CA SER A 485 20.95 -0.94 -10.42
C SER A 485 20.15 0.33 -10.11
N HIS A 486 19.70 1.04 -11.15
CA HIS A 486 18.86 2.23 -11.07
C HIS A 486 17.59 2.03 -11.92
N ALA A 487 16.50 2.58 -11.47
CA ALA A 487 15.20 2.44 -12.14
C ALA A 487 15.14 3.36 -13.37
N PRO A 488 14.71 2.86 -14.55
CA PRO A 488 14.72 3.65 -15.79
C PRO A 488 13.82 4.88 -15.77
N GLY A 489 12.78 4.89 -14.93
CA GLY A 489 11.81 5.98 -14.90
C GLY A 489 12.32 7.25 -14.22
N ASN A 490 13.14 7.13 -13.19
CA ASN A 490 13.55 8.25 -12.34
C ASN A 490 15.03 8.24 -11.92
N ASP A 491 15.81 7.32 -12.45
CA ASP A 491 17.25 7.15 -12.16
C ASP A 491 17.56 6.95 -10.65
N GLN A 492 16.60 6.46 -9.89
CA GLN A 492 16.81 6.17 -8.48
C GLN A 492 17.32 4.75 -8.28
N ALA A 493 18.22 4.57 -7.30
CA ALA A 493 18.75 3.26 -6.97
C ALA A 493 17.62 2.30 -6.56
N ILE A 494 17.61 1.10 -7.17
CA ILE A 494 16.61 0.06 -6.84
C ILE A 494 16.92 -0.66 -5.52
N GLY A 495 18.10 -0.42 -4.95
CA GLY A 495 18.58 -1.08 -3.75
C GLY A 495 18.85 -2.57 -3.96
N GLY A 496 19.41 -2.93 -5.09
CA GLY A 496 19.69 -4.28 -5.55
C GLY A 496 19.96 -4.30 -7.05
N LEU A 497 19.66 -5.42 -7.70
CA LEU A 497 19.93 -5.62 -9.12
C LEU A 497 18.71 -6.18 -9.84
N LYS A 498 18.46 -5.72 -11.08
CA LYS A 498 17.50 -6.34 -12.02
C LYS A 498 18.22 -6.76 -13.28
N VAL A 499 18.06 -8.02 -13.70
CA VAL A 499 18.62 -8.56 -14.94
C VAL A 499 17.48 -8.98 -15.85
N MET A 500 17.53 -8.60 -17.13
CA MET A 500 16.47 -8.80 -18.10
C MET A 500 16.98 -9.47 -19.37
N THR A 501 16.21 -10.42 -19.89
CA THR A 501 16.38 -11.06 -21.19
C THR A 501 15.22 -10.67 -22.14
N GLU A 502 15.02 -11.40 -23.23
CA GLU A 502 13.85 -11.21 -24.11
C GLU A 502 12.53 -11.60 -23.42
N ASN A 503 12.52 -12.77 -22.77
CA ASN A 503 11.30 -13.39 -22.25
C ASN A 503 11.36 -13.63 -20.74
N GLY A 504 12.37 -13.14 -20.05
CA GLY A 504 12.49 -13.32 -18.61
C GLY A 504 13.23 -12.19 -17.92
N TRP A 505 13.03 -12.09 -16.63
CA TRP A 505 13.78 -11.18 -15.78
C TRP A 505 13.81 -11.68 -14.33
N PHE A 506 14.83 -11.27 -13.59
CA PHE A 506 14.78 -11.31 -12.14
C PHE A 506 15.21 -9.98 -11.53
N ALA A 507 14.73 -9.72 -10.32
CA ALA A 507 15.21 -8.62 -9.47
C ALA A 507 15.53 -9.16 -8.08
N ALA A 508 16.73 -8.87 -7.59
CA ALA A 508 17.19 -9.29 -6.26
C ALA A 508 17.36 -8.07 -5.35
N ARG A 509 16.78 -8.11 -4.14
CA ARG A 509 16.79 -7.00 -3.18
C ARG A 509 16.89 -7.51 -1.74
N PRO A 510 17.62 -6.84 -0.83
CA PRO A 510 17.57 -7.13 0.59
C PRO A 510 16.20 -6.78 1.18
N SER A 511 15.76 -7.53 2.18
CA SER A 511 14.63 -7.13 3.03
C SER A 511 15.06 -5.99 3.96
N GLY A 512 14.20 -4.97 4.10
CA GLY A 512 14.43 -3.87 5.04
C GLY A 512 14.22 -4.26 6.51
N THR A 513 13.43 -5.32 6.77
CA THR A 513 12.94 -5.68 8.11
C THR A 513 13.36 -7.07 8.58
N GLU A 514 13.77 -7.94 7.66
CA GLU A 514 14.10 -9.35 7.94
C GLU A 514 15.52 -9.67 7.48
N ASP A 515 16.14 -10.71 8.05
CA ASP A 515 17.47 -11.19 7.65
C ASP A 515 17.40 -12.13 6.44
N ILE A 516 16.80 -11.60 5.37
CA ILE A 516 16.65 -12.25 4.07
C ILE A 516 16.90 -11.29 2.92
N TYR A 517 17.14 -11.84 1.74
CA TYR A 517 16.94 -11.14 0.49
C TYR A 517 15.82 -11.81 -0.32
N LYS A 518 15.25 -11.07 -1.25
CA LYS A 518 14.13 -11.50 -2.08
C LYS A 518 14.55 -11.49 -3.54
N ILE A 519 14.30 -12.61 -4.24
CA ILE A 519 14.37 -12.70 -5.69
C ILE A 519 12.95 -12.70 -6.21
N TYR A 520 12.62 -11.73 -7.04
CA TYR A 520 11.42 -11.73 -7.88
C TYR A 520 11.85 -12.18 -9.26
N ALA A 521 11.17 -13.13 -9.84
CA ALA A 521 11.48 -13.66 -11.16
C ALA A 521 10.21 -13.89 -11.97
N GLU A 522 10.31 -13.66 -13.28
CA GLU A 522 9.22 -13.88 -14.22
C GLU A 522 9.75 -14.40 -15.56
N SER A 523 9.00 -15.30 -16.17
CA SER A 523 9.26 -15.85 -17.49
C SER A 523 7.99 -15.91 -18.34
N PHE A 524 8.09 -15.63 -19.62
CA PHE A 524 7.04 -15.84 -20.63
C PHE A 524 7.22 -17.15 -21.43
N LEU A 525 8.18 -18.00 -21.07
CA LEU A 525 8.46 -19.28 -21.71
C LEU A 525 8.01 -20.50 -20.89
N GLY A 526 7.26 -20.26 -19.79
CA GLY A 526 6.70 -21.32 -18.96
C GLY A 526 7.50 -21.63 -17.70
N ASP A 527 6.97 -22.56 -16.92
CA ASP A 527 7.48 -22.94 -15.59
C ASP A 527 8.92 -23.46 -15.60
N ASP A 528 9.30 -24.26 -16.59
CA ASP A 528 10.64 -24.85 -16.61
C ASP A 528 11.72 -23.80 -16.88
N HIS A 529 11.44 -22.84 -17.77
CA HIS A 529 12.32 -21.69 -17.97
C HIS A 529 12.37 -20.81 -16.72
N LEU A 530 11.24 -20.58 -16.02
CA LEU A 530 11.22 -19.85 -14.76
C LEU A 530 12.07 -20.51 -13.69
N LYS A 531 12.00 -21.85 -13.52
CA LYS A 531 12.83 -22.60 -12.56
C LYS A 531 14.32 -22.45 -12.86
N GLN A 532 14.71 -22.57 -14.15
CA GLN A 532 16.09 -22.37 -14.55
C GLN A 532 16.56 -20.95 -14.26
N LEU A 533 15.74 -19.94 -14.61
CA LEU A 533 16.02 -18.53 -14.36
C LEU A 533 16.22 -18.24 -12.87
N VAL A 534 15.39 -18.79 -11.99
CA VAL A 534 15.52 -18.66 -10.54
C VAL A 534 16.82 -19.29 -10.02
N ALA A 535 17.16 -20.50 -10.48
CA ALA A 535 18.37 -21.20 -10.04
C ALA A 535 19.63 -20.44 -10.46
N GLU A 536 19.68 -19.91 -11.67
CA GLU A 536 20.79 -19.10 -12.16
C GLU A 536 20.85 -17.74 -11.46
N ALA A 537 19.70 -17.07 -11.22
CA ALA A 537 19.60 -15.83 -10.44
C ALA A 537 20.14 -16.00 -9.03
N GLN A 538 19.78 -17.11 -8.36
CA GLN A 538 20.27 -17.40 -7.01
C GLN A 538 21.78 -17.63 -6.99
N THR A 539 22.30 -18.38 -7.93
CA THR A 539 23.76 -18.62 -8.09
C THR A 539 24.52 -17.32 -8.29
N LEU A 540 23.98 -16.43 -9.13
CA LEU A 540 24.59 -15.12 -9.43
C LEU A 540 24.59 -14.23 -8.18
N VAL A 541 23.46 -14.15 -7.47
CA VAL A 541 23.34 -13.33 -6.25
C VAL A 541 24.24 -13.88 -5.15
N ASP A 542 24.19 -15.18 -4.86
CA ASP A 542 24.99 -15.83 -3.82
C ASP A 542 26.50 -15.66 -4.09
N GLY A 543 26.91 -15.79 -5.37
CA GLY A 543 28.29 -15.51 -5.78
C GLY A 543 28.73 -14.05 -5.53
N ALA A 544 27.84 -13.10 -5.77
CA ALA A 544 28.13 -11.67 -5.62
C ALA A 544 28.15 -11.19 -4.14
N ILE A 545 27.35 -11.83 -3.26
CA ILE A 545 27.28 -11.48 -1.83
C ILE A 545 28.14 -12.39 -0.94
N SER A 546 28.82 -13.40 -1.50
CA SER A 546 29.76 -14.23 -0.75
C SER A 546 30.94 -13.37 -0.31
N THR A 547 31.07 -13.17 0.98
CA THR A 547 32.29 -12.59 1.58
C THR A 547 33.44 -13.60 1.37
N LYS A 548 34.48 -13.20 0.65
CA LYS A 548 35.72 -13.98 0.52
C LYS A 548 36.42 -14.09 1.86
#